data_4821392aecc90154cbaa5815fcfb6091
#
_entry.id   4821392aecc90154cbaa5815fcfb6091
#
_cell.length_a   1.000
_cell.length_b   1.000
_cell.length_c   1.000
_cell.angle_alpha   90.00
_cell.angle_beta   90.00
_cell.angle_gamma   90.00
#
_symmetry.space_group_name_H-M   'P 1'
#
loop_
_entity.id
_entity.type
_entity.pdbx_description
1 polymer ?
#
loop_
_entity_poly.entity_id
_entity_poly.type
_entity_poly.pdbx_seq_one_letter_code
_entity_poly.pdbx_strand_id
1 'polypeptide(L)'
;MSSKAFVLLADGTYFEGVSVGIDGTSVGEICFNTGMTGYQEIFTDPSYKGQIMVIATAHVGNYGVAPEENESTDVQIAGLVCRNFSELASRVRGGHRSLSDFMKSSVVVSEVDTRALVQHIRDFGAQNAVITTELSLEDAQRRLQEAPDMEGLELCSVV
;
A
#
# COMPACT_ATOMS: atom_id res chain seq x y z
N MET A 1 5.13 19.02 6.21
CA MET A 1 6.31 18.15 6.11
C MET A 1 5.90 16.71 6.21
N SER A 2 6.46 15.86 5.32
CA SER A 2 6.19 14.44 5.37
C SER A 2 6.94 13.78 6.53
N SER A 3 6.27 12.94 7.29
CA SER A 3 6.88 12.17 8.37
C SER A 3 7.65 10.98 7.81
N LYS A 4 8.69 10.56 8.52
CA LYS A 4 9.41 9.34 8.18
C LYS A 4 8.48 8.13 8.32
N ALA A 5 8.66 7.19 7.42
CA ALA A 5 7.93 5.92 7.42
C ALA A 5 8.87 4.82 6.94
N PHE A 6 8.50 3.58 7.18
CA PHE A 6 9.29 2.47 6.63
C PHE A 6 8.41 1.24 6.35
N VAL A 7 8.99 0.35 5.56
CA VAL A 7 8.43 -0.97 5.24
C VAL A 7 9.41 -2.01 5.80
N LEU A 8 8.91 -2.91 6.62
CA LEU A 8 9.70 -4.02 7.17
C LEU A 8 9.03 -5.34 6.79
N LEU A 9 9.78 -6.24 6.18
CA LEU A 9 9.31 -7.56 5.78
C LEU A 9 9.65 -8.59 6.85
N ALA A 10 8.92 -9.70 6.86
CA ALA A 10 9.09 -10.76 7.86
C ALA A 10 10.51 -11.35 7.86
N ASP A 11 11.20 -11.32 6.72
CA ASP A 11 12.59 -11.78 6.61
C ASP A 11 13.63 -10.77 7.11
N GLY A 12 13.19 -9.60 7.59
CA GLY A 12 14.07 -8.54 8.09
C GLY A 12 14.44 -7.48 7.07
N THR A 13 14.01 -7.63 5.81
CA THR A 13 14.28 -6.64 4.77
C THR A 13 13.57 -5.32 5.09
N TYR A 14 14.29 -4.20 4.94
CA TYR A 14 13.85 -2.88 5.40
C TYR A 14 14.01 -1.85 4.30
N PHE A 15 12.98 -1.01 4.14
CA PHE A 15 12.99 0.12 3.19
C PHE A 15 12.45 1.37 3.87
N GLU A 16 13.19 2.47 3.75
CA GLU A 16 12.73 3.76 4.25
C GLU A 16 11.89 4.48 3.21
N GLY A 17 10.98 5.32 3.68
CA GLY A 17 10.14 6.18 2.86
C GLY A 17 9.57 7.31 3.69
N VAL A 18 8.53 7.95 3.16
CA VAL A 18 7.82 9.05 3.83
C VAL A 18 6.33 8.76 3.88
N SER A 19 5.68 9.22 4.93
CA SER A 19 4.23 9.10 5.07
C SER A 19 3.52 10.15 4.23
N VAL A 20 2.55 9.71 3.43
CA VAL A 20 1.67 10.60 2.65
C VAL A 20 0.18 10.32 2.91
N GLY A 21 -0.13 9.30 3.71
CA GLY A 21 -1.49 9.01 4.18
C GLY A 21 -1.68 9.42 5.63
N ILE A 22 -2.48 8.66 6.35
CA ILE A 22 -2.63 8.87 7.80
C ILE A 22 -1.41 8.32 8.53
N ASP A 23 -1.16 8.86 9.71
CA ASP A 23 -0.19 8.26 10.62
C ASP A 23 -0.77 6.96 11.19
N GLY A 24 0.05 5.96 11.31
CA GLY A 24 -0.39 4.67 11.84
C GLY A 24 0.46 3.51 11.38
N THR A 25 -0.08 2.33 11.58
CA THR A 25 0.59 1.07 11.28
C THR A 25 -0.39 0.12 10.59
N SER A 26 0.06 -0.51 9.51
CA SER A 26 -0.68 -1.58 8.83
C SER A 26 0.20 -2.81 8.71
N VAL A 27 -0.39 -3.98 8.93
CA VAL A 27 0.29 -5.27 8.82
C VAL A 27 -0.52 -6.17 7.90
N GLY A 28 0.16 -6.86 7.01
CA GLY A 28 -0.48 -7.80 6.09
C GLY A 28 0.54 -8.44 5.16
N GLU A 29 0.06 -9.35 4.32
CA GLU A 29 0.91 -9.91 3.28
C GLU A 29 1.23 -8.83 2.25
N ILE A 30 2.50 -8.72 1.88
CA ILE A 30 2.93 -7.76 0.88
C ILE A 30 2.82 -8.37 -0.52
N CYS A 31 2.22 -7.63 -1.44
CA CYS A 31 2.11 -8.01 -2.84
C CYS A 31 2.44 -6.81 -3.73
N PHE A 32 2.61 -7.04 -5.01
CA PHE A 32 2.96 -5.96 -5.93
C PHE A 32 2.14 -6.03 -7.21
N ASN A 33 2.03 -4.87 -7.86
CA ASN A 33 1.44 -4.74 -9.19
C ASN A 33 2.36 -3.90 -10.06
N THR A 34 2.63 -4.37 -11.28
CA THR A 34 3.51 -3.71 -12.24
C THR A 34 2.74 -2.96 -13.33
N GLY A 35 1.42 -2.92 -13.26
CA GLY A 35 0.59 -2.19 -14.20
C GLY A 35 0.86 -0.69 -14.15
N MET A 36 0.77 -0.02 -15.28
CA MET A 36 1.00 1.42 -15.40
C MET A 36 -0.24 2.25 -15.08
N THR A 37 -1.41 1.65 -15.14
CA THR A 37 -2.71 2.28 -14.87
C THR A 37 -3.58 1.31 -14.08
N GLY A 38 -4.78 1.76 -13.70
CA GLY A 38 -5.75 0.88 -13.02
C GLY A 38 -5.52 0.76 -11.52
N TYR A 39 -4.77 1.68 -10.92
CA TYR A 39 -4.48 1.59 -9.49
C TYR A 39 -5.75 1.67 -8.63
N GLN A 40 -6.77 2.39 -9.05
CA GLN A 40 -8.02 2.52 -8.29
C GLN A 40 -8.77 1.19 -8.23
N GLU A 41 -8.85 0.47 -9.32
CA GLU A 41 -9.46 -0.87 -9.38
C GLU A 41 -8.72 -1.83 -8.44
N ILE A 42 -7.39 -1.79 -8.45
CA ILE A 42 -6.56 -2.63 -7.58
C ILE A 42 -6.83 -2.33 -6.11
N PHE A 43 -6.90 -1.06 -5.72
CA PHE A 43 -7.09 -0.67 -4.32
C PHE A 43 -8.46 -1.04 -3.78
N THR A 44 -9.47 -1.12 -4.64
CA THR A 44 -10.85 -1.43 -4.26
C THR A 44 -11.25 -2.88 -4.55
N ASP A 45 -10.36 -3.68 -5.13
CA ASP A 45 -10.61 -5.07 -5.44
C ASP A 45 -10.62 -5.91 -4.16
N PRO A 46 -11.74 -6.59 -3.83
CA PRO A 46 -11.83 -7.44 -2.65
C PRO A 46 -10.79 -8.56 -2.58
N SER A 47 -10.24 -9.00 -3.71
CA SER A 47 -9.20 -10.03 -3.71
C SER A 47 -7.91 -9.60 -3.04
N TYR A 48 -7.69 -8.28 -2.86
CA TYR A 48 -6.52 -7.74 -2.15
C TYR A 48 -6.82 -7.34 -0.70
N LYS A 49 -7.94 -7.79 -0.16
CA LYS A 49 -8.34 -7.47 1.22
C LYS A 49 -7.25 -7.82 2.22
N GLY A 50 -6.84 -6.83 3.01
CA GLY A 50 -5.85 -7.03 4.07
C GLY A 50 -4.40 -7.11 3.58
N GLN A 51 -4.13 -6.96 2.29
CA GLN A 51 -2.77 -6.99 1.75
C GLN A 51 -2.17 -5.59 1.68
N ILE A 52 -0.84 -5.52 1.82
CA ILE A 52 -0.08 -4.30 1.57
C ILE A 52 0.32 -4.32 0.11
N MET A 53 -0.13 -3.33 -0.65
CA MET A 53 0.10 -3.26 -2.10
C MET A 53 1.30 -2.38 -2.42
N VAL A 54 2.24 -2.93 -3.20
CA VAL A 54 3.36 -2.19 -3.77
C VAL A 54 3.05 -1.89 -5.22
N ILE A 55 3.03 -0.62 -5.59
CA ILE A 55 2.84 -0.20 -6.97
C ILE A 55 4.21 0.08 -7.59
N ALA A 56 4.56 -0.68 -8.61
CA ALA A 56 5.89 -0.63 -9.22
C ALA A 56 6.07 0.53 -10.20
N THR A 57 5.00 1.17 -10.65
CA THR A 57 5.11 2.33 -11.54
C THR A 57 5.76 3.52 -10.84
N ALA A 58 6.43 4.38 -11.63
CA ALA A 58 7.15 5.52 -11.08
C ALA A 58 6.24 6.51 -10.36
N HIS A 59 5.00 6.67 -10.81
CA HIS A 59 4.05 7.63 -10.23
C HIS A 59 2.69 7.00 -10.00
N VAL A 60 2.09 7.30 -8.86
CA VAL A 60 0.75 6.85 -8.47
C VAL A 60 -0.11 8.07 -8.20
N GLY A 61 -1.34 8.07 -8.69
CA GLY A 61 -2.29 9.16 -8.46
C GLY A 61 -2.26 10.27 -9.51
N ASN A 62 -1.43 10.13 -10.54
CA ASN A 62 -1.22 11.19 -11.53
C ASN A 62 -2.46 11.49 -12.41
N TYR A 63 -3.46 10.61 -12.47
CA TYR A 63 -4.72 10.88 -13.18
C TYR A 63 -5.95 10.89 -12.27
N GLY A 64 -5.76 10.90 -10.93
CA GLY A 64 -6.85 11.00 -9.96
C GLY A 64 -7.68 9.73 -9.85
N VAL A 65 -8.87 9.86 -9.28
CA VAL A 65 -9.82 8.76 -9.09
C VAL A 65 -11.19 9.14 -9.62
N ALA A 66 -11.92 8.15 -10.13
CA ALA A 66 -13.27 8.30 -10.63
C ALA A 66 -14.18 7.23 -10.01
N PRO A 67 -15.40 7.57 -9.56
CA PRO A 67 -16.29 6.61 -8.87
C PRO A 67 -16.58 5.36 -9.69
N GLU A 68 -16.66 5.48 -11.00
CA GLU A 68 -16.98 4.37 -11.90
C GLU A 68 -15.86 3.34 -12.05
N GLU A 69 -14.66 3.64 -11.54
CA GLU A 69 -13.50 2.74 -11.62
C GLU A 69 -13.33 1.86 -10.37
N ASN A 70 -14.25 1.97 -9.41
CA ASN A 70 -14.17 1.16 -8.20
C ASN A 70 -14.66 -0.27 -8.44
N GLU A 71 -13.92 -1.24 -7.91
CA GLU A 71 -14.34 -2.65 -7.87
C GLU A 71 -15.23 -2.95 -6.65
N SER A 72 -15.22 -2.07 -5.66
CA SER A 72 -16.08 -2.13 -4.49
C SER A 72 -16.31 -0.73 -3.93
N THR A 73 -17.10 -0.62 -2.86
CA THR A 73 -17.42 0.68 -2.25
C THR A 73 -16.26 1.30 -1.49
N ASP A 74 -15.32 0.48 -1.00
CA ASP A 74 -14.26 0.92 -0.11
C ASP A 74 -12.88 0.46 -0.58
N VAL A 75 -11.85 1.14 -0.07
CA VAL A 75 -10.47 0.68 -0.22
C VAL A 75 -10.31 -0.64 0.54
N GLN A 76 -9.86 -1.67 -0.17
CA GLN A 76 -9.72 -3.03 0.38
C GLN A 76 -8.30 -3.34 0.85
N ILE A 77 -7.28 -2.71 0.27
CA ILE A 77 -5.89 -2.95 0.69
C ILE A 77 -5.64 -2.43 2.10
N ALA A 78 -4.73 -3.08 2.82
CA ALA A 78 -4.35 -2.66 4.17
C ALA A 78 -3.48 -1.41 4.15
N GLY A 79 -2.70 -1.21 3.10
CA GLY A 79 -1.85 -0.05 2.94
C GLY A 79 -1.19 -0.04 1.57
N LEU A 80 -0.55 1.07 1.26
CA LEU A 80 0.05 1.32 -0.04
C LEU A 80 1.53 1.69 0.11
N VAL A 81 2.37 1.10 -0.74
CA VAL A 81 3.77 1.45 -0.88
C VAL A 81 4.02 1.87 -2.32
N CYS A 82 4.61 3.02 -2.53
CA CYS A 82 4.89 3.54 -3.87
C CYS A 82 6.19 4.35 -3.90
N ARG A 83 6.64 4.66 -5.10
CA ARG A 83 7.83 5.49 -5.29
C ARG A 83 7.50 6.97 -5.25
N ASN A 84 6.48 7.38 -5.99
CA ASN A 84 6.03 8.77 -6.01
C ASN A 84 4.51 8.80 -5.94
N PHE A 85 3.98 9.46 -4.93
CA PHE A 85 2.56 9.64 -4.74
C PHE A 85 2.17 11.05 -5.18
N SER A 86 1.33 11.15 -6.21
CA SER A 86 0.90 12.43 -6.76
C SER A 86 -0.39 12.90 -6.06
N GLU A 87 -0.36 14.11 -5.56
CA GLU A 87 -1.55 14.77 -5.00
C GLU A 87 -2.36 15.49 -6.09
N LEU A 88 -1.75 15.69 -7.26
CA LEU A 88 -2.39 16.40 -8.37
C LEU A 88 -2.91 15.41 -9.40
N ALA A 89 -4.19 15.54 -9.75
CA ALA A 89 -4.78 14.75 -10.81
C ALA A 89 -4.51 15.41 -12.17
N SER A 90 -4.01 14.63 -13.12
CA SER A 90 -3.82 15.10 -14.49
C SER A 90 -5.11 15.07 -15.32
N ARG A 91 -6.04 14.19 -14.93
CA ARG A 91 -7.36 14.06 -15.56
C ARG A 91 -8.38 14.82 -14.72
N VAL A 92 -8.77 16.00 -15.18
CA VAL A 92 -9.72 16.87 -14.48
C VAL A 92 -11.08 16.75 -15.17
N ARG A 93 -12.04 16.12 -14.51
CA ARG A 93 -13.44 16.08 -14.92
C ARG A 93 -14.30 16.31 -13.67
N GLY A 94 -15.52 16.79 -13.86
CA GLY A 94 -16.45 16.96 -12.76
C GLY A 94 -16.65 15.65 -12.01
N GLY A 95 -16.54 15.68 -10.69
CA GLY A 95 -16.70 14.51 -9.83
C GLY A 95 -15.42 13.73 -9.55
N HIS A 96 -14.33 14.02 -10.24
CA HIS A 96 -13.04 13.38 -9.95
C HIS A 96 -12.37 14.07 -8.75
N ARG A 97 -11.68 13.28 -7.96
CA ARG A 97 -10.92 13.76 -6.80
C ARG A 97 -9.49 13.22 -6.85
N SER A 98 -8.59 13.80 -6.04
CA SER A 98 -7.22 13.32 -5.97
C SER A 98 -7.17 11.95 -5.30
N LEU A 99 -6.11 11.18 -5.60
CA LEU A 99 -5.86 9.92 -4.91
C LEU A 99 -5.60 10.14 -3.42
N SER A 100 -4.99 11.27 -3.06
CA SER A 100 -4.77 11.66 -1.67
C SER A 100 -6.09 11.71 -0.88
N ASP A 101 -7.13 12.33 -1.44
CA ASP A 101 -8.45 12.36 -0.83
C ASP A 101 -9.08 10.97 -0.73
N PHE A 102 -8.91 10.16 -1.75
CA PHE A 102 -9.43 8.79 -1.81
C PHE A 102 -8.78 7.89 -0.76
N MET A 103 -7.48 8.04 -0.55
CA MET A 103 -6.68 7.22 0.37
C MET A 103 -6.50 7.85 1.75
N LYS A 104 -7.26 8.89 2.09
CA LYS A 104 -7.07 9.68 3.32
C LYS A 104 -7.19 8.88 4.62
N SER A 105 -7.79 7.70 4.59
CA SER A 105 -7.93 6.83 5.76
C SER A 105 -6.95 5.65 5.75
N SER A 106 -5.97 5.68 4.86
CA SER A 106 -5.04 4.58 4.67
C SER A 106 -3.60 4.99 4.99
N VAL A 107 -2.81 4.06 5.51
CA VAL A 107 -1.37 4.25 5.66
C VAL A 107 -0.74 4.14 4.28
N VAL A 108 -0.01 5.16 3.86
CA VAL A 108 0.64 5.21 2.56
C VAL A 108 2.10 5.62 2.77
N VAL A 109 3.02 4.81 2.27
CA VAL A 109 4.46 5.09 2.31
C VAL A 109 4.95 5.35 0.89
N SER A 110 5.46 6.53 0.66
CA SER A 110 6.01 6.98 -0.61
C SER A 110 7.54 7.11 -0.54
N GLU A 111 8.15 7.38 -1.67
CA GLU A 111 9.61 7.53 -1.80
C GLU A 111 10.38 6.25 -1.45
N VAL A 112 9.74 5.09 -1.62
CA VAL A 112 10.37 3.78 -1.43
C VAL A 112 11.00 3.33 -2.74
N ASP A 113 12.14 2.66 -2.67
CA ASP A 113 12.75 1.98 -3.82
C ASP A 113 11.90 0.75 -4.18
N THR A 114 10.81 0.99 -4.89
CA THR A 114 9.84 -0.06 -5.24
C THR A 114 10.44 -1.09 -6.20
N ARG A 115 11.40 -0.69 -7.02
CA ARG A 115 12.08 -1.64 -7.93
C ARG A 115 12.82 -2.71 -7.14
N ALA A 116 13.60 -2.29 -6.14
CA ALA A 116 14.31 -3.23 -5.27
C ALA A 116 13.34 -4.09 -4.45
N LEU A 117 12.27 -3.50 -3.95
CA LEU A 117 11.26 -4.20 -3.17
C LEU A 117 10.53 -5.25 -4.01
N VAL A 118 10.10 -4.90 -5.22
CA VAL A 118 9.43 -5.84 -6.13
C VAL A 118 10.37 -6.99 -6.50
N GLN A 119 11.64 -6.68 -6.79
CA GLN A 119 12.64 -7.71 -7.09
C GLN A 119 12.81 -8.67 -5.90
N HIS A 120 12.84 -8.14 -4.69
CA HIS A 120 12.95 -8.94 -3.47
C HIS A 120 11.75 -9.87 -3.31
N ILE A 121 10.53 -9.37 -3.51
CA ILE A 121 9.31 -10.19 -3.41
C ILE A 121 9.32 -11.30 -4.47
N ARG A 122 9.76 -11.00 -5.69
CA ARG A 122 9.88 -12.01 -6.77
C ARG A 122 10.86 -13.11 -6.40
N ASP A 123 12.02 -12.74 -5.83
CA ASP A 123 13.10 -13.68 -5.55
C ASP A 123 12.81 -14.56 -4.33
N PHE A 124 12.14 -14.02 -3.31
CA PHE A 124 11.96 -14.67 -2.02
C PHE A 124 10.50 -15.02 -1.70
N GLY A 125 9.56 -14.63 -2.54
CA GLY A 125 8.14 -14.92 -2.36
C GLY A 125 7.40 -13.92 -1.52
N ALA A 126 6.07 -14.04 -1.52
CA ALA A 126 5.20 -13.20 -0.71
C ALA A 126 5.37 -13.52 0.78
N GLN A 127 5.30 -12.51 1.62
CA GLN A 127 5.45 -12.66 3.06
C GLN A 127 4.73 -11.52 3.78
N ASN A 128 4.53 -11.66 5.07
CA ASN A 128 3.98 -10.57 5.87
C ASN A 128 4.96 -9.41 5.95
N ALA A 129 4.41 -8.21 6.00
CA ALA A 129 5.15 -6.99 6.16
C ALA A 129 4.39 -6.03 7.07
N VAL A 130 5.11 -5.06 7.60
CA VAL A 130 4.52 -3.94 8.33
C VAL A 130 4.94 -2.65 7.65
N ILE A 131 4.01 -1.73 7.49
CA ILE A 131 4.30 -0.34 7.12
C ILE A 131 3.87 0.54 8.28
N THR A 132 4.70 1.48 8.66
CA THR A 132 4.44 2.30 9.83
C THR A 132 5.07 3.68 9.73
N THR A 133 4.41 4.65 10.34
CA THR A 133 4.89 6.02 10.50
C THR A 133 5.20 6.35 11.96
N GLU A 134 4.92 5.43 12.88
CA GLU A 134 4.92 5.68 14.32
C GLU A 134 5.73 4.70 15.14
N LEU A 135 5.95 3.48 14.68
CA LEU A 135 6.65 2.45 15.44
C LEU A 135 8.17 2.55 15.28
N SER A 136 8.90 2.13 16.31
CA SER A 136 10.33 1.84 16.19
C SER A 136 10.51 0.54 15.40
N LEU A 137 11.74 0.29 14.93
CA LEU A 137 12.06 -0.95 14.22
C LEU A 137 11.79 -2.18 15.10
N GLU A 138 12.15 -2.12 16.39
CA GLU A 138 11.89 -3.18 17.36
C GLU A 138 10.40 -3.50 17.51
N ASP A 139 9.59 -2.46 17.67
CA ASP A 139 8.14 -2.61 17.81
C ASP A 139 7.51 -3.16 16.52
N ALA A 140 8.01 -2.72 15.37
CA ALA A 140 7.55 -3.25 14.09
C ALA A 140 7.89 -4.72 13.92
N GLN A 141 9.08 -5.14 14.33
CA GLN A 141 9.48 -6.56 14.32
C GLN A 141 8.56 -7.39 15.22
N ARG A 142 8.23 -6.88 16.39
CA ARG A 142 7.31 -7.54 17.32
C ARG A 142 5.92 -7.68 16.71
N ARG A 143 5.42 -6.64 16.06
CA ARG A 143 4.11 -6.67 15.39
C ARG A 143 4.07 -7.74 14.29
N LEU A 144 5.15 -7.88 13.53
CA LEU A 144 5.24 -8.94 12.52
C LEU A 144 5.20 -10.34 13.11
N GLN A 145 5.88 -10.54 14.23
CA GLN A 145 5.89 -11.84 14.91
C GLN A 145 4.52 -12.22 15.47
N GLU A 146 3.73 -11.24 15.88
CA GLU A 146 2.40 -11.43 16.42
C GLU A 146 1.32 -11.52 15.32
N ALA A 147 1.64 -11.11 14.09
CA ALA A 147 0.68 -11.12 12.99
C ALA A 147 0.38 -12.56 12.55
N PRO A 148 -0.90 -12.86 12.26
CA PRO A 148 -1.24 -14.18 11.72
C PRO A 148 -0.67 -14.36 10.33
N ASP A 149 -0.31 -15.62 9.99
CA ASP A 149 0.05 -15.96 8.62
C ASP A 149 -1.18 -15.80 7.73
N MET A 150 -1.02 -15.15 6.59
CA MET A 150 -2.11 -14.97 5.63
C MET A 150 -2.54 -16.30 5.00
N GLU A 151 -1.64 -17.28 4.94
CA GLU A 151 -1.98 -18.62 4.50
C GLU A 151 -2.95 -19.25 5.49
N GLY A 152 -4.12 -19.63 5.02
CA GLY A 152 -5.16 -20.20 5.87
C GLY A 152 -6.16 -19.19 6.41
N LEU A 153 -5.97 -17.90 6.23
CA LEU A 153 -6.96 -16.90 6.56
C LEU A 153 -8.03 -16.84 5.49
N GLU A 154 -9.29 -16.95 5.91
CA GLU A 154 -10.41 -16.79 4.99
C GLU A 154 -10.82 -15.33 4.95
N LEU A 155 -10.30 -14.60 3.98
CA LEU A 155 -10.61 -13.17 3.82
C LEU A 155 -11.89 -12.92 3.01
N CYS A 156 -12.34 -13.89 2.25
CA CYS A 156 -13.55 -13.74 1.43
C CYS A 156 -14.81 -13.50 2.27
N SER A 157 -14.84 -13.98 3.49
CA SER A 157 -15.99 -13.80 4.38
C SER A 157 -16.07 -12.41 5.01
N VAL A 158 -15.02 -11.59 4.90
CA VAL A 158 -14.96 -10.25 5.50
C VAL A 158 -15.06 -9.11 4.48
N VAL A 159 -15.26 -9.43 3.21
CA VAL A 159 -15.42 -8.43 2.14
C VAL A 159 -16.86 -8.24 1.72
#